data_29ae7e4b7e77e90f01e38c47340c3481
#
_entry.id   29ae7e4b7e77e90f01e38c47340c3481
#
_cell.length_a   1.000
_cell.length_b   1.000
_cell.length_c   1.000
_cell.angle_alpha   90.00
_cell.angle_beta   90.00
_cell.angle_gamma   90.00
#
_symmetry.space_group_name_H-M   'P 1'
#
loop_
_entity.id
_entity.type
_entity.pdbx_description
1 polymer ?
#
loop_
_entity_poly.entity_id
_entity_poly.type
_entity_poly.pdbx_seq_one_letter_code
_entity_poly.pdbx_strand_id
1 'polypeptide(L)'
;MSGSLSMPATGAVIQSVNQTKGAIGYVGLAYLSDRVKPIAVSYDEGKHYVLPTMENGTKRQYPVVRPLYYYYNVSDKAKVSPFIEYVLSPAGQNIIKKGGYIPVK
;
A
#
# COMPACT_ATOMS: atom_id res chain seq x y z
N MET A 1 21.16 -0.43 -0.35
CA MET A 1 21.48 -1.87 -0.33
C MET A 1 22.19 -2.22 -1.63
N SER A 2 23.42 -2.68 -1.54
CA SER A 2 24.09 -3.21 -2.73
C SER A 2 23.46 -4.57 -3.08
N GLY A 3 23.10 -4.77 -4.34
CA GLY A 3 22.45 -6.00 -4.81
C GLY A 3 20.92 -5.95 -4.95
N SER A 4 20.25 -4.85 -4.59
CA SER A 4 18.83 -4.69 -4.90
C SER A 4 18.62 -4.16 -6.31
N LEU A 5 17.62 -4.72 -7.01
CA LEU A 5 17.21 -4.25 -8.33
C LEU A 5 16.11 -3.21 -8.18
N SER A 6 16.24 -2.10 -8.89
CA SER A 6 15.17 -1.13 -9.03
C SER A 6 14.34 -1.44 -10.27
N MET A 7 13.03 -1.51 -10.10
CA MET A 7 12.09 -1.77 -11.20
C MET A 7 11.29 -0.51 -11.53
N PRO A 8 11.02 -0.23 -12.81
CA PRO A 8 10.37 1.00 -13.23
C PRO A 8 8.86 1.04 -12.93
N ALA A 9 8.24 -0.09 -12.62
CA ALA A 9 6.81 -0.20 -12.37
C ALA A 9 6.48 -1.37 -11.43
N THR A 10 5.35 -1.26 -10.72
CA THR A 10 4.85 -2.28 -9.78
C THR A 10 4.64 -3.64 -10.47
N GLY A 11 4.08 -3.66 -11.68
CA GLY A 11 3.90 -4.89 -12.44
C GLY A 11 5.22 -5.60 -12.76
N ALA A 12 6.29 -4.83 -13.02
CA ALA A 12 7.62 -5.38 -13.25
C ALA A 12 8.21 -6.03 -11.99
N VAL A 13 7.94 -5.48 -10.80
CA VAL A 13 8.34 -6.10 -9.52
C VAL A 13 7.65 -7.45 -9.36
N ILE A 14 6.34 -7.53 -9.55
CA ILE A 14 5.56 -8.78 -9.43
C ILE A 14 6.06 -9.82 -10.42
N GLN A 15 6.28 -9.43 -11.66
CA GLN A 15 6.78 -10.34 -12.70
C GLN A 15 8.16 -10.89 -12.34
N SER A 16 9.07 -10.02 -11.91
CA SER A 16 10.43 -10.41 -11.52
C SER A 16 10.43 -11.40 -10.35
N VAL A 17 9.62 -11.15 -9.31
CA VAL A 17 9.49 -12.05 -8.16
C VAL A 17 8.85 -13.38 -8.57
N ASN A 18 7.82 -13.35 -9.42
CA ASN A 18 7.16 -14.56 -9.90
C ASN A 18 8.10 -15.47 -10.71
N GLN A 19 8.99 -14.89 -11.49
CA GLN A 19 9.90 -15.62 -12.39
C GLN A 19 11.21 -16.03 -11.74
N THR A 20 11.55 -15.52 -10.57
CA THR A 20 12.85 -15.72 -9.95
C THR A 20 12.70 -16.46 -8.62
N LYS A 21 13.15 -17.71 -8.58
CA LYS A 21 13.16 -18.50 -7.34
C LYS A 21 14.01 -17.82 -6.26
N GLY A 22 13.43 -17.67 -5.08
CA GLY A 22 14.09 -17.01 -3.94
C GLY A 22 14.08 -15.48 -4.00
N ALA A 23 13.47 -14.86 -5.01
CA ALA A 23 13.32 -13.42 -5.04
C ALA A 23 12.30 -12.93 -4.00
N ILE A 24 12.56 -11.74 -3.46
CA ILE A 24 11.67 -11.00 -2.58
C ILE A 24 11.51 -9.58 -3.13
N GLY A 25 10.30 -9.04 -3.05
CA GLY A 25 10.00 -7.67 -3.46
C GLY A 25 8.93 -7.04 -2.57
N TYR A 26 8.67 -5.76 -2.75
CA TYR A 26 7.56 -5.07 -2.09
C TYR A 26 6.75 -4.27 -3.10
N VAL A 27 5.45 -4.29 -2.92
CA VAL A 27 4.46 -3.56 -3.73
C VAL A 27 3.30 -3.11 -2.84
N GLY A 28 2.50 -2.17 -3.32
CA GLY A 28 1.25 -1.81 -2.65
C GLY A 28 0.29 -2.99 -2.60
N LEU A 29 -0.47 -3.12 -1.50
CA LEU A 29 -1.45 -4.18 -1.30
C LEU A 29 -2.47 -4.29 -2.45
N ALA A 30 -2.84 -3.15 -3.05
CA ALA A 30 -3.75 -3.10 -4.20
C ALA A 30 -3.27 -3.90 -5.43
N TYR A 31 -1.98 -4.19 -5.51
CA TYR A 31 -1.35 -4.91 -6.63
C TYR A 31 -1.05 -6.38 -6.31
N LEU A 32 -1.40 -6.84 -5.11
CA LEU A 32 -1.20 -8.23 -4.74
C LEU A 32 -2.08 -9.13 -5.61
N SER A 33 -1.51 -10.19 -6.14
CA SER A 33 -2.18 -11.18 -6.98
C SER A 33 -1.77 -12.61 -6.57
N ASP A 34 -2.46 -13.60 -7.11
CA ASP A 34 -2.17 -15.03 -6.93
C ASP A 34 -0.82 -15.47 -7.52
N ARG A 35 -0.16 -14.58 -8.29
CA ARG A 35 1.15 -14.85 -8.91
C ARG A 35 2.30 -14.82 -7.90
N VAL A 36 2.11 -14.20 -6.74
CA VAL A 36 3.13 -14.02 -5.71
C VAL A 36 2.55 -14.29 -4.33
N LYS A 37 3.38 -14.84 -3.45
CA LYS A 37 2.97 -15.15 -2.08
C LYS A 37 3.21 -13.95 -1.16
N PRO A 38 2.19 -13.45 -0.45
CA PRO A 38 2.39 -12.43 0.58
C PRO A 38 3.16 -13.03 1.78
N ILE A 39 4.01 -12.22 2.39
CA ILE A 39 4.81 -12.60 3.54
C ILE A 39 4.22 -11.96 4.79
N ALA A 40 3.98 -12.78 5.83
CA ALA A 40 3.64 -12.29 7.14
C ALA A 40 4.87 -11.67 7.82
N VAL A 41 4.68 -10.57 8.52
CA VAL A 41 5.75 -9.79 9.16
C VAL A 41 5.49 -9.69 10.65
N SER A 42 6.58 -9.74 11.43
CA SER A 42 6.55 -9.59 12.89
C SER A 42 7.33 -8.35 13.33
N TYR A 43 6.83 -7.66 14.36
CA TYR A 43 7.54 -6.56 15.05
C TYR A 43 8.02 -6.92 16.46
N ASP A 44 7.64 -8.09 16.93
CA ASP A 44 7.87 -8.51 18.30
C ASP A 44 8.83 -9.72 18.37
N GLU A 45 9.90 -9.63 17.59
CA GLU A 45 10.97 -10.65 17.56
C GLU A 45 10.47 -12.05 17.19
N GLY A 46 9.46 -12.12 16.33
CA GLY A 46 8.92 -13.39 15.85
C GLY A 46 7.86 -14.02 16.73
N LYS A 47 7.32 -13.33 17.74
CA LYS A 47 6.26 -13.85 18.58
C LYS A 47 4.92 -13.88 17.86
N HIS A 48 4.62 -12.84 17.07
CA HIS A 48 3.39 -12.75 16.27
C HIS A 48 3.72 -12.36 14.83
N TYR A 49 3.10 -13.06 13.88
CA TYR A 49 3.23 -12.78 12.45
C TYR A 49 1.90 -12.32 11.89
N VAL A 50 1.89 -11.19 11.21
CA VAL A 50 0.69 -10.57 10.65
C VAL A 50 0.78 -10.55 9.12
N LEU A 51 -0.27 -11.03 8.46
CA LEU A 51 -0.39 -11.00 7.00
C LEU A 51 -0.81 -9.62 6.48
N PRO A 52 -0.35 -9.23 5.28
CA PRO A 52 -0.77 -8.00 4.63
C PRO A 52 -2.19 -8.14 4.05
N THR A 53 -3.18 -7.98 4.90
CA THR A 53 -4.60 -7.95 4.51
C THR A 53 -5.18 -6.55 4.66
N MET A 54 -6.27 -6.27 3.95
CA MET A 54 -7.00 -5.00 4.11
C MET A 54 -7.42 -4.78 5.57
N GLU A 55 -7.90 -5.83 6.23
CA GLU A 55 -8.31 -5.77 7.63
C GLU A 55 -7.15 -5.43 8.56
N ASN A 56 -6.03 -6.14 8.43
CA ASN A 56 -4.84 -5.92 9.25
C ASN A 56 -4.22 -4.54 9.02
N GLY A 57 -4.29 -4.04 7.78
CA GLY A 57 -3.88 -2.68 7.45
C GLY A 57 -4.78 -1.63 8.08
N THR A 58 -6.10 -1.79 7.99
CA THR A 58 -7.10 -0.88 8.57
C THR A 58 -6.98 -0.83 10.11
N LYS A 59 -6.77 -1.98 10.74
CA LYS A 59 -6.56 -2.09 12.19
C LYS A 59 -5.16 -1.66 12.64
N ARG A 60 -4.29 -1.27 11.71
CA ARG A 60 -2.88 -0.92 11.96
C ARG A 60 -2.09 -2.05 12.67
N GLN A 61 -2.49 -3.28 12.44
CA GLN A 61 -1.81 -4.46 12.96
C GLN A 61 -0.67 -4.92 12.05
N TYR A 62 -0.81 -4.69 10.72
CA TYR A 62 0.26 -4.95 9.78
C TYR A 62 1.29 -3.81 9.83
N PRO A 63 2.53 -4.14 10.06
CA PRO A 63 3.52 -3.15 10.42
C PRO A 63 4.05 -2.29 9.27
N VAL A 64 4.07 -2.82 8.06
CA VAL A 64 4.60 -2.12 6.90
C VAL A 64 3.48 -1.36 6.20
N VAL A 65 3.03 -0.28 6.81
CA VAL A 65 2.00 0.62 6.28
C VAL A 65 2.55 2.04 6.26
N ARG A 66 2.27 2.76 5.19
CA ARG A 66 2.58 4.18 5.10
C ARG A 66 1.39 4.96 4.53
N PRO A 67 1.14 6.18 5.03
CA PRO A 67 0.11 7.04 4.47
C PRO A 67 0.53 7.59 3.11
N LEU A 68 -0.48 7.86 2.27
CA LEU A 68 -0.33 8.63 1.04
C LEU A 68 -0.78 10.07 1.33
N TYR A 69 -0.03 11.04 0.83
CA TYR A 69 -0.27 12.46 1.07
C TYR A 69 -0.55 13.20 -0.23
N TYR A 70 -1.42 14.19 -0.15
CA TYR A 70 -1.55 15.23 -1.17
C TYR A 70 -0.74 16.45 -0.75
N TYR A 71 0.02 17.00 -1.68
CA TYR A 71 0.78 18.23 -1.50
C TYR A 71 0.22 19.31 -2.43
N TYR A 72 -0.03 20.49 -1.90
CA TYR A 72 -0.50 21.64 -2.67
C TYR A 72 0.01 22.95 -2.05
N ASN A 73 0.07 24.01 -2.86
CA ASN A 73 0.43 25.33 -2.34
C ASN A 73 -0.65 25.87 -1.42
N VAL A 74 -0.25 26.55 -0.35
CA VAL A 74 -1.19 27.14 0.62
C VAL A 74 -2.14 28.15 -0.07
N SER A 75 -1.63 28.90 -1.05
CA SER A 75 -2.43 29.83 -1.87
C SER A 75 -3.55 29.15 -2.67
N ASP A 76 -3.43 27.88 -2.97
CA ASP A 76 -4.43 27.12 -3.75
C ASP A 76 -5.41 26.36 -2.87
N LYS A 77 -5.33 26.50 -1.56
CA LYS A 77 -6.19 25.78 -0.61
C LYS A 77 -7.68 25.85 -0.97
N ALA A 78 -8.18 27.05 -1.27
CA ALA A 78 -9.59 27.23 -1.62
C ALA A 78 -9.99 26.48 -2.90
N LYS A 79 -9.10 26.39 -3.87
CA LYS A 79 -9.34 25.67 -5.15
C LYS A 79 -9.34 24.16 -4.98
N VAL A 80 -8.48 23.62 -4.12
CA VAL A 80 -8.33 22.17 -3.94
C VAL A 80 -9.21 21.59 -2.83
N SER A 81 -9.69 22.41 -1.90
CA SER A 81 -10.54 21.96 -0.78
C SER A 81 -11.74 21.11 -1.22
N PRO A 82 -12.53 21.46 -2.25
CA PRO A 82 -13.67 20.63 -2.67
C PRO A 82 -13.24 19.21 -3.08
N PHE A 83 -12.12 19.08 -3.76
CA PHE A 83 -11.57 17.76 -4.14
C PHE A 83 -11.13 16.97 -2.91
N ILE A 84 -10.38 17.59 -2.01
CA ILE A 84 -9.91 16.93 -0.78
C ILE A 84 -11.09 16.51 0.10
N GLU A 85 -12.10 17.35 0.26
CA GLU A 85 -13.31 17.03 1.01
C GLU A 85 -14.05 15.85 0.40
N TYR A 86 -14.16 15.80 -0.94
CA TYR A 86 -14.75 14.66 -1.63
C TYR A 86 -13.94 13.38 -1.38
N VAL A 87 -12.61 13.42 -1.51
CA VAL A 87 -11.75 12.27 -1.24
C VAL A 87 -11.93 11.75 0.19
N LEU A 88 -12.08 12.66 1.17
CA LEU A 88 -12.27 12.30 2.58
C LEU A 88 -13.74 11.97 2.93
N SER A 89 -14.69 12.19 2.02
CA SER A 89 -16.08 11.81 2.21
C SER A 89 -16.29 10.30 2.21
N PRO A 90 -17.40 9.79 2.74
CA PRO A 90 -17.72 8.34 2.66
C PRO A 90 -17.72 7.81 1.24
N ALA A 91 -18.18 8.60 0.26
CA ALA A 91 -18.15 8.22 -1.16
C ALA A 91 -16.73 8.08 -1.69
N GLY A 92 -15.86 9.06 -1.44
CA GLY A 92 -14.46 9.03 -1.82
C GLY A 92 -13.69 7.88 -1.15
N GLN A 93 -13.89 7.66 0.13
CA GLN A 93 -13.27 6.57 0.88
C GLN A 93 -13.71 5.18 0.39
N ASN A 94 -14.96 5.06 -0.06
CA ASN A 94 -15.43 3.81 -0.67
C ASN A 94 -14.76 3.54 -2.02
N ILE A 95 -14.50 4.56 -2.82
CA ILE A 95 -13.73 4.44 -4.07
C ILE A 95 -12.30 4.00 -3.76
N ILE A 96 -11.65 4.59 -2.78
CA ILE A 96 -10.30 4.22 -2.31
C ILE A 96 -10.26 2.74 -1.92
N LYS A 97 -11.23 2.29 -1.11
CA LYS A 97 -11.36 0.90 -0.69
C LYS A 97 -11.56 -0.05 -1.88
N LYS A 98 -12.43 0.31 -2.84
CA LYS A 98 -12.64 -0.48 -4.07
C LYS A 98 -11.38 -0.57 -4.93
N GLY A 99 -10.52 0.46 -4.90
CA GLY A 99 -9.22 0.46 -5.55
C GLY A 99 -8.15 -0.39 -4.84
N GLY A 100 -8.48 -1.05 -3.72
CA GLY A 100 -7.55 -1.90 -2.97
C GLY A 100 -6.65 -1.14 -1.99
N TYR A 101 -6.93 0.15 -1.75
CA TYR A 101 -6.21 0.96 -0.77
C TYR A 101 -6.95 1.01 0.57
N ILE A 102 -6.21 1.27 1.63
CA ILE A 102 -6.77 1.37 2.99
C ILE A 102 -7.37 2.76 3.18
N PRO A 103 -8.69 2.87 3.48
CA PRO A 103 -9.32 4.14 3.81
C PRO A 103 -8.71 4.77 5.06
N VAL A 104 -8.73 6.10 5.16
CA VAL A 104 -8.29 6.83 6.36
C VAL A 104 -9.40 7.08 7.37
N LYS A 105 -10.63 6.87 6.93
CA LYS A 105 -11.85 6.99 7.74
C LYS A 105 -12.76 5.78 7.52
#